data_e5e43c6945a222b67a9014c92eb7d73f
#
_entry.id   e5e43c6945a222b67a9014c92eb7d73f
#
_cell.length_a   1.000
_cell.length_b   1.000
_cell.length_c   1.000
_cell.angle_alpha   90.00
_cell.angle_beta   90.00
_cell.angle_gamma   90.00
#
_symmetry.space_group_name_H-M   'P 1'
#
loop_
_entity.id
_entity.type
_entity.pdbx_description
1 polymer ?
#
loop_
_entity_poly.entity_id
_entity_poly.type
_entity_poly.pdbx_seq_one_letter_code
_entity_poly.pdbx_strand_id
1 'polypeptide(L)'
;SEAAPTLSTEANLNNTIGVPLTLLRLQEEHRYAVIEMGADRQGEIDFSAQAACPDIALITMASAAHVEGFGSLAGIVKGKGEILDHLKPGGIAVLNQDDPHVQAWIDRVRGRRTVQFSVKQGARAEYRACEIESLADGRVSFSLVTPVGALGISMKLLGRHNVMTVS
;
A
#
# COMPACT_ATOMS: atom_id res chain seq x y z
N SER A 1 -13.46 -9.01 7.71
CA SER A 1 -13.74 -7.57 7.89
C SER A 1 -15.23 -7.42 8.18
N GLU A 2 -15.62 -6.41 8.99
CA GLU A 2 -17.05 -6.13 9.29
C GLU A 2 -17.84 -5.72 8.05
N ALA A 3 -17.17 -5.22 7.02
CA ALA A 3 -17.80 -4.74 5.79
C ALA A 3 -18.15 -5.87 4.80
N ALA A 4 -17.26 -6.87 4.64
CA ALA A 4 -17.47 -8.00 3.72
C ALA A 4 -16.43 -9.10 3.96
N PRO A 5 -16.69 -10.37 3.55
CA PRO A 5 -15.71 -11.42 3.57
C PRO A 5 -14.45 -11.01 2.78
N THR A 6 -13.30 -11.03 3.45
CA THR A 6 -12.03 -10.54 2.92
C THR A 6 -10.93 -11.56 3.17
N LEU A 7 -10.24 -11.98 2.13
CA LEU A 7 -8.98 -12.69 2.25
C LEU A 7 -7.86 -11.69 2.50
N SER A 8 -6.96 -11.98 3.41
CA SER A 8 -5.75 -11.17 3.64
C SER A 8 -4.51 -12.05 3.78
N THR A 9 -3.36 -11.48 3.46
CA THR A 9 -2.06 -12.09 3.77
C THR A 9 -1.96 -12.34 5.28
N GLU A 10 -1.59 -13.54 5.67
CA GLU A 10 -1.38 -13.92 7.07
C GLU A 10 0.11 -13.92 7.41
N ALA A 11 0.44 -13.38 8.59
CA ALA A 11 1.79 -13.30 9.10
C ALA A 11 2.79 -12.73 8.05
N ASN A 12 3.84 -13.49 7.73
CA ASN A 12 4.88 -13.11 6.76
C ASN A 12 4.74 -13.83 5.40
N LEU A 13 3.55 -14.31 5.03
CA LEU A 13 3.31 -14.97 3.74
C LEU A 13 3.23 -13.96 2.58
N ASN A 14 4.15 -13.03 2.53
CA ASN A 14 4.22 -11.92 1.58
C ASN A 14 5.33 -12.06 0.52
N ASN A 15 6.03 -13.18 0.48
CA ASN A 15 7.09 -13.47 -0.49
C ASN A 15 6.58 -14.26 -1.71
N THR A 16 7.47 -14.63 -2.63
CA THR A 16 7.15 -15.37 -3.87
C THR A 16 6.52 -16.76 -3.66
N ILE A 17 6.58 -17.32 -2.45
CA ILE A 17 5.90 -18.56 -2.07
C ILE A 17 4.59 -18.24 -1.33
N GLY A 18 4.63 -17.33 -0.37
CA GLY A 18 3.50 -16.98 0.47
C GLY A 18 2.35 -16.34 -0.28
N VAL A 19 2.64 -15.47 -1.26
CA VAL A 19 1.59 -14.83 -2.08
C VAL A 19 0.78 -15.86 -2.87
N PRO A 20 1.36 -16.80 -3.64
CA PRO A 20 0.59 -17.86 -4.29
C PRO A 20 -0.21 -18.73 -3.29
N LEU A 21 0.37 -19.09 -2.16
CA LEU A 21 -0.33 -19.87 -1.12
C LEU A 21 -1.55 -19.10 -0.57
N THR A 22 -1.42 -17.80 -0.39
CA THR A 22 -2.54 -16.93 0.03
C THR A 22 -3.62 -16.90 -1.06
N LEU A 23 -3.24 -16.72 -2.33
CA LEU A 23 -4.19 -16.69 -3.46
C LEU A 23 -4.94 -18.02 -3.65
N LEU A 24 -4.32 -19.17 -3.37
CA LEU A 24 -4.99 -20.49 -3.41
C LEU A 24 -6.10 -20.63 -2.35
N ARG A 25 -6.16 -19.77 -1.37
CA ARG A 25 -7.23 -19.72 -0.34
C ARG A 25 -8.42 -18.86 -0.75
N LEU A 26 -8.40 -18.24 -1.94
CA LEU A 26 -9.55 -17.51 -2.47
C LEU A 26 -10.74 -18.43 -2.65
N GLN A 27 -11.91 -17.98 -2.21
CA GLN A 27 -13.18 -18.67 -2.28
C GLN A 27 -14.24 -17.74 -2.86
N GLU A 28 -15.34 -18.26 -3.36
CA GLU A 28 -16.39 -17.50 -4.03
C GLU A 28 -17.06 -16.46 -3.13
N GLU A 29 -17.10 -16.69 -1.82
CA GLU A 29 -17.64 -15.74 -0.85
C GLU A 29 -16.75 -14.51 -0.61
N HIS A 30 -15.47 -14.58 -0.93
CA HIS A 30 -14.58 -13.43 -0.75
C HIS A 30 -14.94 -12.30 -1.71
N ARG A 31 -15.25 -11.14 -1.14
CA ARG A 31 -15.51 -9.91 -1.89
C ARG A 31 -14.26 -9.08 -2.12
N TYR A 32 -13.29 -9.22 -1.22
CA TYR A 32 -12.01 -8.54 -1.30
C TYR A 32 -10.86 -9.50 -1.02
N ALA A 33 -9.70 -9.20 -1.61
CA ALA A 33 -8.42 -9.80 -1.27
C ALA A 33 -7.40 -8.69 -1.03
N VAL A 34 -6.79 -8.66 0.16
CA VAL A 34 -5.71 -7.72 0.52
C VAL A 34 -4.42 -8.53 0.58
N ILE A 35 -3.61 -8.41 -0.46
CA ILE A 35 -2.39 -9.20 -0.63
C ILE A 35 -1.18 -8.31 -0.42
N GLU A 36 -0.46 -8.53 0.69
CA GLU A 36 0.83 -7.89 0.95
C GLU A 36 1.92 -8.56 0.12
N MET A 37 2.79 -7.76 -0.49
CA MET A 37 3.90 -8.23 -1.31
C MET A 37 5.20 -7.63 -0.78
N GLY A 38 6.03 -8.47 -0.18
CA GLY A 38 7.41 -8.17 0.22
C GLY A 38 8.38 -8.64 -0.85
N ALA A 39 9.55 -8.01 -0.93
CA ALA A 39 10.64 -8.44 -1.78
C ALA A 39 11.99 -8.06 -1.21
N ASP A 40 12.98 -8.90 -1.48
CA ASP A 40 14.39 -8.67 -1.19
C ASP A 40 15.19 -8.29 -2.44
N ARG A 41 14.66 -8.56 -3.64
CA ARG A 41 15.32 -8.27 -4.93
C ARG A 41 14.30 -7.92 -6.02
N GLN A 42 14.80 -7.37 -7.13
CA GLN A 42 13.99 -7.08 -8.31
C GLN A 42 13.39 -8.36 -8.89
N GLY A 43 12.17 -8.26 -9.46
CA GLY A 43 11.43 -9.35 -10.08
C GLY A 43 10.55 -10.15 -9.12
N GLU A 44 10.71 -10.01 -7.80
CA GLU A 44 9.87 -10.75 -6.83
C GLU A 44 8.46 -10.14 -6.70
N ILE A 45 8.37 -8.80 -6.75
CA ILE A 45 7.07 -8.12 -6.83
C ILE A 45 6.41 -8.38 -8.18
N ASP A 46 7.19 -8.34 -9.27
CA ASP A 46 6.71 -8.66 -10.62
C ASP A 46 6.01 -10.03 -10.65
N PHE A 47 6.71 -11.07 -10.16
CA PHE A 47 6.17 -12.42 -10.07
C PHE A 47 4.88 -12.50 -9.24
N SER A 48 4.87 -11.90 -8.06
CA SER A 48 3.73 -11.92 -7.15
C SER A 48 2.54 -11.14 -7.70
N ALA A 49 2.79 -9.97 -8.28
CA ALA A 49 1.77 -9.10 -8.86
C ALA A 49 1.17 -9.69 -10.15
N GLN A 50 1.96 -10.40 -10.94
CA GLN A 50 1.47 -11.15 -12.11
C GLN A 50 0.45 -12.21 -11.69
N ALA A 51 0.71 -12.93 -10.60
CA ALA A 51 -0.23 -13.94 -10.08
C ALA A 51 -1.50 -13.31 -9.49
N ALA A 52 -1.37 -12.16 -8.82
CA ALA A 52 -2.49 -11.49 -8.14
C ALA A 52 -3.37 -10.67 -9.09
N CYS A 53 -2.82 -10.11 -10.17
CA CYS A 53 -3.52 -9.24 -11.11
C CYS A 53 -4.39 -8.19 -10.38
N PRO A 54 -3.80 -7.23 -9.66
CA PRO A 54 -4.54 -6.36 -8.76
C PRO A 54 -5.48 -5.38 -9.48
N ASP A 55 -6.64 -5.13 -8.88
CA ASP A 55 -7.52 -4.02 -9.26
C ASP A 55 -7.04 -2.70 -8.67
N ILE A 56 -6.39 -2.77 -7.49
CA ILE A 56 -5.80 -1.63 -6.78
C ILE A 56 -4.39 -2.02 -6.33
N ALA A 57 -3.40 -1.21 -6.68
CA ALA A 57 -2.03 -1.35 -6.21
C ALA A 57 -1.67 -0.19 -5.28
N LEU A 58 -1.27 -0.51 -4.04
CA LEU A 58 -0.84 0.48 -3.05
C LEU A 58 0.67 0.40 -2.86
N ILE A 59 1.35 1.54 -2.96
CA ILE A 59 2.75 1.70 -2.56
C ILE A 59 2.83 2.70 -1.41
N THR A 60 3.23 2.21 -0.22
CA THR A 60 3.31 3.03 0.98
C THR A 60 4.56 3.90 1.01
N MET A 61 5.74 3.32 0.78
CA MET A 61 7.01 4.07 0.69
C MET A 61 8.17 3.20 0.17
N ALA A 62 9.21 3.86 -0.33
CA ALA A 62 10.53 3.27 -0.54
C ALA A 62 11.47 3.71 0.57
N SER A 63 11.82 2.78 1.47
CA SER A 63 12.83 3.02 2.51
C SER A 63 14.12 2.28 2.17
N ALA A 64 15.24 2.72 2.76
CA ALA A 64 16.55 2.07 2.57
C ALA A 64 16.67 0.67 3.21
N ALA A 65 15.58 0.10 3.73
CA ALA A 65 15.54 -1.30 4.12
C ALA A 65 15.77 -2.20 2.90
N HIS A 66 16.53 -3.29 3.05
CA HIS A 66 16.81 -4.27 1.99
C HIS A 66 17.69 -3.77 0.82
N VAL A 67 18.51 -2.71 1.05
CA VAL A 67 19.42 -2.19 0.01
C VAL A 67 20.37 -3.27 -0.53
N GLU A 68 20.79 -4.22 0.31
CA GLU A 68 21.71 -5.30 -0.10
C GLU A 68 21.17 -6.14 -1.27
N GLY A 69 19.89 -6.49 -1.25
CA GLY A 69 19.26 -7.29 -2.30
C GLY A 69 18.88 -6.50 -3.56
N PHE A 70 18.52 -5.22 -3.40
CA PHE A 70 18.15 -4.34 -4.51
C PHE A 70 19.35 -3.55 -5.08
N GLY A 71 20.50 -3.58 -4.42
CA GLY A 71 21.73 -2.89 -4.82
C GLY A 71 21.73 -1.38 -4.60
N SER A 72 20.57 -0.74 -4.51
CA SER A 72 20.42 0.71 -4.29
C SER A 72 18.99 1.09 -3.92
N LEU A 73 18.79 2.31 -3.40
CA LEU A 73 17.46 2.89 -3.20
C LEU A 73 16.69 3.01 -4.54
N ALA A 74 17.35 3.37 -5.63
CA ALA A 74 16.73 3.37 -6.95
C ALA A 74 16.27 1.97 -7.39
N GLY A 75 17.01 0.92 -7.00
CA GLY A 75 16.60 -0.47 -7.19
C GLY A 75 15.34 -0.80 -6.39
N ILE A 76 15.25 -0.35 -5.15
CA ILE A 76 14.03 -0.53 -4.31
C ILE A 76 12.82 0.18 -4.94
N VAL A 77 12.98 1.44 -5.36
CA VAL A 77 11.91 2.20 -6.03
C VAL A 77 11.41 1.48 -7.28
N LYS A 78 12.35 0.98 -8.10
CA LYS A 78 12.03 0.21 -9.31
C LYS A 78 11.30 -1.10 -8.97
N GLY A 79 11.82 -1.87 -8.01
CA GLY A 79 11.24 -3.15 -7.58
C GLY A 79 9.83 -2.97 -7.00
N LYS A 80 9.62 -2.02 -6.08
CA LYS A 80 8.27 -1.74 -5.56
C LYS A 80 7.31 -1.29 -6.65
N GLY A 81 7.80 -0.55 -7.65
CA GLY A 81 6.99 -0.14 -8.79
C GLY A 81 6.55 -1.27 -9.72
N GLU A 82 7.12 -2.48 -9.63
CA GLU A 82 6.74 -3.63 -10.46
C GLU A 82 5.26 -4.02 -10.30
N ILE A 83 4.67 -3.81 -9.12
CA ILE A 83 3.23 -4.06 -8.87
C ILE A 83 2.32 -3.26 -9.82
N LEU A 84 2.77 -2.10 -10.26
CA LEU A 84 1.99 -1.19 -11.10
C LEU A 84 1.84 -1.69 -12.54
N ASP A 85 2.77 -2.52 -13.01
CA ASP A 85 2.73 -3.08 -14.37
C ASP A 85 1.61 -4.11 -14.53
N HIS A 86 1.23 -4.76 -13.43
CA HIS A 86 0.22 -5.82 -13.38
C HIS A 86 -1.17 -5.33 -12.94
N LEU A 87 -1.37 -4.02 -12.80
CA LEU A 87 -2.71 -3.47 -12.61
C LEU A 87 -3.61 -3.86 -13.78
N LYS A 88 -4.81 -4.34 -13.48
CA LYS A 88 -5.83 -4.62 -14.50
C LYS A 88 -6.20 -3.37 -15.32
N PRO A 89 -6.76 -3.52 -16.53
CA PRO A 89 -7.35 -2.42 -17.26
C PRO A 89 -8.41 -1.70 -16.39
N GLY A 90 -8.28 -0.37 -16.23
CA GLY A 90 -9.11 0.41 -15.32
C GLY A 90 -8.72 0.36 -13.84
N GLY A 91 -7.67 -0.38 -13.48
CA GLY A 91 -7.15 -0.44 -12.11
C GLY A 91 -6.57 0.88 -11.62
N ILE A 92 -6.43 1.00 -10.30
CA ILE A 92 -6.07 2.23 -9.61
C ILE A 92 -4.72 2.06 -8.93
N ALA A 93 -3.79 2.99 -9.17
CA ALA A 93 -2.56 3.13 -8.39
C ALA A 93 -2.80 4.08 -7.20
N VAL A 94 -2.58 3.60 -5.98
CA VAL A 94 -2.63 4.40 -4.75
C VAL A 94 -1.21 4.65 -4.28
N LEU A 95 -0.79 5.91 -4.26
CA LEU A 95 0.61 6.30 -4.06
C LEU A 95 0.75 7.30 -2.91
N ASN A 96 1.79 7.10 -2.09
CA ASN A 96 2.14 8.03 -1.04
C ASN A 96 2.77 9.30 -1.64
N GLN A 97 2.07 10.44 -1.56
CA GLN A 97 2.58 11.75 -1.99
C GLN A 97 3.81 12.20 -1.19
N ASP A 98 3.97 11.69 0.02
CA ASP A 98 5.06 12.10 0.93
C ASP A 98 6.39 11.41 0.62
N ASP A 99 6.37 10.37 -0.22
CA ASP A 99 7.59 9.67 -0.66
C ASP A 99 8.34 10.52 -1.69
N PRO A 100 9.64 10.79 -1.49
CA PRO A 100 10.44 11.57 -2.43
C PRO A 100 10.55 10.94 -3.83
N HIS A 101 10.24 9.67 -3.97
CA HIS A 101 10.31 8.93 -5.24
C HIS A 101 8.95 8.72 -5.92
N VAL A 102 7.87 9.28 -5.36
CA VAL A 102 6.50 9.10 -5.88
C VAL A 102 6.37 9.43 -7.38
N GLN A 103 7.14 10.41 -7.88
CA GLN A 103 7.12 10.80 -9.27
C GLN A 103 7.53 9.65 -10.22
N ALA A 104 8.48 8.81 -9.83
CA ALA A 104 8.89 7.64 -10.62
C ALA A 104 7.74 6.64 -10.80
N TRP A 105 6.90 6.47 -9.80
CA TRP A 105 5.72 5.61 -9.87
C TRP A 105 4.59 6.24 -10.68
N ILE A 106 4.36 7.55 -10.52
CA ILE A 106 3.40 8.31 -11.35
C ILE A 106 3.76 8.18 -12.82
N ASP A 107 5.04 8.34 -13.17
CA ASP A 107 5.51 8.20 -14.54
C ASP A 107 5.35 6.77 -15.09
N ARG A 108 5.47 5.76 -14.23
CA ARG A 108 5.29 4.35 -14.62
C ARG A 108 3.83 4.01 -14.93
N VAL A 109 2.87 4.61 -14.25
CA VAL A 109 1.43 4.35 -14.44
C VAL A 109 0.74 5.31 -15.43
N ARG A 110 1.49 6.00 -16.29
CA ARG A 110 0.93 6.95 -17.27
C ARG A 110 -0.30 6.40 -17.99
N GLY A 111 -1.38 7.19 -17.98
CA GLY A 111 -2.65 6.81 -18.61
C GLY A 111 -3.56 5.95 -17.74
N ARG A 112 -3.17 5.61 -16.50
CA ARG A 112 -4.02 4.93 -15.52
C ARG A 112 -4.47 5.91 -14.42
N ARG A 113 -5.57 5.58 -13.76
CA ARG A 113 -6.06 6.35 -12.61
C ARG A 113 -5.07 6.24 -11.46
N THR A 114 -4.64 7.38 -10.95
CA THR A 114 -3.78 7.49 -9.77
C THR A 114 -4.51 8.24 -8.68
N VAL A 115 -4.46 7.72 -7.46
CA VAL A 115 -4.96 8.33 -6.23
C VAL A 115 -3.77 8.56 -5.32
N GLN A 116 -3.69 9.71 -4.67
CA GLN A 116 -2.61 10.01 -3.75
C GLN A 116 -3.10 10.17 -2.32
N PHE A 117 -2.29 9.71 -1.36
CA PHE A 117 -2.52 9.95 0.05
C PHE A 117 -1.30 10.63 0.70
N SER A 118 -1.53 11.30 1.84
CA SER A 118 -0.51 11.99 2.59
C SER A 118 -0.83 12.05 4.08
N VAL A 119 0.20 12.05 4.91
CA VAL A 119 0.13 12.33 6.35
C VAL A 119 0.79 13.66 6.72
N LYS A 120 1.30 14.40 5.72
CA LYS A 120 1.90 15.74 5.93
C LYS A 120 0.83 16.81 6.02
N GLN A 121 0.99 17.70 6.99
CA GLN A 121 0.11 18.85 7.16
C GLN A 121 0.19 19.77 5.92
N GLY A 122 -0.97 20.21 5.40
CA GLY A 122 -1.04 21.09 4.23
C GLY A 122 -0.85 20.40 2.88
N ALA A 123 -0.69 19.09 2.83
CA ALA A 123 -0.64 18.35 1.57
C ALA A 123 -1.94 18.50 0.76
N ARG A 124 -1.83 18.33 -0.57
CA ARG A 124 -2.96 18.41 -1.50
C ARG A 124 -3.43 17.04 -2.03
N ALA A 125 -3.04 15.96 -1.34
CA ALA A 125 -3.48 14.62 -1.70
C ALA A 125 -5.00 14.46 -1.57
N GLU A 126 -5.59 13.54 -2.35
CA GLU A 126 -7.03 13.23 -2.29
C GLU A 126 -7.44 12.65 -0.93
N TYR A 127 -6.55 11.85 -0.33
CA TYR A 127 -6.72 11.27 1.00
C TYR A 127 -5.66 11.83 1.94
N ARG A 128 -6.06 12.35 3.09
CA ARG A 128 -5.13 12.96 4.04
C ARG A 128 -5.46 12.57 5.46
N ALA A 129 -4.45 12.13 6.21
CA ALA A 129 -4.56 12.05 7.67
C ALA A 129 -4.17 13.40 8.28
N CYS A 130 -5.11 14.04 8.96
CA CYS A 130 -4.94 15.32 9.61
C CYS A 130 -5.13 15.16 11.13
N GLU A 131 -4.63 16.12 11.93
CA GLU A 131 -4.84 16.14 13.38
C GLU A 131 -4.40 14.84 14.06
N ILE A 132 -3.21 14.34 13.68
CA ILE A 132 -2.67 13.08 14.18
C ILE A 132 -2.19 13.28 15.61
N GLU A 133 -2.85 12.62 16.56
CA GLU A 133 -2.57 12.70 17.99
C GLU A 133 -2.28 11.31 18.58
N SER A 134 -1.28 11.26 19.47
CA SER A 134 -1.02 10.08 20.29
C SER A 134 -1.78 10.22 21.61
N LEU A 135 -2.66 9.28 21.90
CA LEU A 135 -3.46 9.27 23.11
C LEU A 135 -2.68 8.66 24.28
N ALA A 136 -3.09 9.01 25.52
CA ALA A 136 -2.43 8.53 26.73
C ALA A 136 -2.47 7.00 26.91
N ASP A 137 -3.42 6.33 26.29
CA ASP A 137 -3.58 4.87 26.31
C ASP A 137 -2.80 4.16 25.17
N GLY A 138 -1.93 4.90 24.46
CA GLY A 138 -1.08 4.37 23.39
C GLY A 138 -1.78 4.27 22.03
N ARG A 139 -3.07 4.61 21.93
CA ARG A 139 -3.75 4.71 20.63
C ARG A 139 -3.29 5.94 19.86
N VAL A 140 -3.50 5.91 18.55
CA VAL A 140 -3.36 7.08 17.67
C VAL A 140 -4.74 7.44 17.15
N SER A 141 -5.11 8.72 17.23
CA SER A 141 -6.31 9.27 16.60
C SER A 141 -5.94 10.24 15.49
N PHE A 142 -6.76 10.30 14.45
CA PHE A 142 -6.61 11.27 13.37
C PHE A 142 -7.92 11.47 12.62
N SER A 143 -8.03 12.55 11.89
CA SER A 143 -9.10 12.83 10.93
C SER A 143 -8.66 12.39 9.54
N LEU A 144 -9.34 11.39 8.95
CA LEU A 144 -9.13 11.00 7.55
C LEU A 144 -10.02 11.85 6.66
N VAL A 145 -9.42 12.75 5.90
CA VAL A 145 -10.08 13.58 4.89
C VAL A 145 -10.08 12.85 3.56
N THR A 146 -11.24 12.71 2.94
CA THR A 146 -11.45 12.03 1.65
C THR A 146 -12.23 12.93 0.70
N PRO A 147 -12.33 12.61 -0.60
CA PRO A 147 -13.16 13.37 -1.55
C PRO A 147 -14.66 13.42 -1.20
N VAL A 148 -15.14 12.52 -0.34
CA VAL A 148 -16.56 12.45 0.05
C VAL A 148 -16.84 12.92 1.47
N GLY A 149 -15.82 13.37 2.21
CA GLY A 149 -15.95 13.89 3.57
C GLY A 149 -14.80 13.51 4.48
N ALA A 150 -14.94 13.85 5.76
CA ALA A 150 -13.96 13.54 6.80
C ALA A 150 -14.51 12.51 7.80
N LEU A 151 -13.63 11.62 8.27
CA LEU A 151 -13.95 10.56 9.21
C LEU A 151 -12.91 10.55 10.34
N GLY A 152 -13.37 10.58 11.59
CA GLY A 152 -12.48 10.38 12.75
C GLY A 152 -12.10 8.91 12.90
N ILE A 153 -10.81 8.63 12.99
CA ILE A 153 -10.25 7.28 13.15
C ILE A 153 -9.46 7.20 14.44
N SER A 154 -9.63 6.10 15.18
CA SER A 154 -8.83 5.78 16.36
C SER A 154 -8.33 4.35 16.26
N MET A 155 -7.00 4.18 16.37
CA MET A 155 -6.33 2.89 16.17
C MET A 155 -5.56 2.48 17.42
N LYS A 156 -5.57 1.17 17.71
CA LYS A 156 -4.76 0.57 18.80
C LYS A 156 -3.31 0.31 18.41
N LEU A 157 -2.83 0.86 17.31
CA LEU A 157 -1.46 0.68 16.83
C LEU A 157 -0.56 1.78 17.41
N LEU A 158 0.55 1.38 18.01
CA LEU A 158 1.54 2.29 18.59
C LEU A 158 2.36 2.98 17.49
N GLY A 159 2.40 4.31 17.52
CA GLY A 159 3.29 5.13 16.70
C GLY A 159 2.66 5.75 15.45
N ARG A 160 3.08 6.98 15.16
CA ARG A 160 2.59 7.79 14.02
C ARG A 160 2.88 7.15 12.65
N HIS A 161 3.92 6.31 12.56
CA HIS A 161 4.27 5.60 11.31
C HIS A 161 3.18 4.63 10.85
N ASN A 162 2.38 4.08 11.77
CA ASN A 162 1.29 3.17 11.41
C ASN A 162 0.09 3.88 10.76
N VAL A 163 -0.03 5.20 10.86
CA VAL A 163 -1.08 5.97 10.18
C VAL A 163 -0.94 5.85 8.66
N MET A 164 0.31 5.77 8.16
CA MET A 164 0.59 5.60 6.72
C MET A 164 0.16 4.24 6.17
N THR A 165 -0.01 3.24 7.03
CA THR A 165 -0.37 1.87 6.61
C THR A 165 -1.89 1.70 6.48
N VAL A 166 -2.68 2.57 7.09
CA VAL A 166 -4.16 2.47 7.14
C VAL A 166 -4.89 3.65 6.49
N SER A 167 -4.15 4.70 6.05
CA SER A 167 -4.72 5.86 5.33
C SER A 167 -4.86 5.64 3.78
#